data_fb1301def051cc3bfcfd2f04276b38e9
#
_entry.id   fb1301def051cc3bfcfd2f04276b38e9
#
_cell.length_a   1.000
_cell.length_b   1.000
_cell.length_c   1.000
_cell.angle_alpha   90.00
_cell.angle_beta   90.00
_cell.angle_gamma   90.00
#
_symmetry.space_group_name_H-M   'P 1'
#
loop_
_entity.id
_entity.type
_entity.pdbx_description
1 polymer ?
#
loop_
_entity_poly.entity_id
_entity_poly.type
_entity_poly.pdbx_seq_one_letter_code
_entity_poly.pdbx_strand_id
1 'polypeptide(L)'
;ASGPHLKVALAGAIDWWEEHGRNFPWRNTVDPFRILVAELLLQRSRSGSVRSVYIELFERWPTPTDLKVADTGSILAVIEPLGLQQRASRIKELASAWDDLDQAPTDVAGLQQLPGIGPYSAKATAAAMSWSAQPPVDSVSSRVMKRLLGGLSDGKDDDELAISVYSHAPEGRWRDLNWAILDIAAAVCMPKIPRCDDCPISADCAWSNP
;
A
#
# COMPACT_ATOMS: atom_id res chain seq x y z
N ALA A 1 11.82 -14.55 -17.01
CA ALA A 1 11.41 -15.63 -16.07
C ALA A 1 10.20 -16.36 -16.65
N SER A 2 10.23 -17.70 -16.69
CA SER A 2 9.06 -18.51 -17.03
C SER A 2 8.09 -18.54 -15.84
N GLY A 3 6.79 -18.82 -16.08
CA GLY A 3 5.76 -18.80 -15.03
C GLY A 3 6.10 -19.58 -13.75
N PRO A 4 6.71 -20.79 -13.80
CA PRO A 4 7.13 -21.52 -12.60
C PRO A 4 8.17 -20.80 -11.75
N HIS A 5 9.18 -20.18 -12.36
CA HIS A 5 10.22 -19.41 -11.66
C HIS A 5 9.65 -18.17 -10.97
N LEU A 6 8.72 -17.47 -11.63
CA LEU A 6 8.07 -16.32 -11.04
C LEU A 6 7.26 -16.69 -9.78
N LYS A 7 6.56 -17.82 -9.79
CA LYS A 7 5.84 -18.33 -8.59
C LYS A 7 6.77 -18.56 -7.41
N VAL A 8 7.94 -19.17 -7.65
CA VAL A 8 8.94 -19.43 -6.61
C VAL A 8 9.49 -18.09 -6.06
N ALA A 9 9.85 -17.17 -6.95
CA ALA A 9 10.33 -15.84 -6.53
C ALA A 9 9.32 -15.08 -5.66
N LEU A 10 8.04 -15.09 -6.05
CA LEU A 10 6.99 -14.39 -5.31
C LEU A 10 6.68 -15.04 -3.96
N ALA A 11 6.74 -16.38 -3.86
CA ALA A 11 6.65 -17.07 -2.58
C ALA A 11 7.83 -16.70 -1.67
N GLY A 12 9.06 -16.74 -2.18
CA GLY A 12 10.26 -16.30 -1.44
C GLY A 12 10.24 -14.84 -1.01
N ALA A 13 9.59 -13.96 -1.81
CA ALA A 13 9.38 -12.57 -1.40
C ALA A 13 8.46 -12.47 -0.17
N ILE A 14 7.40 -13.28 -0.11
CA ILE A 14 6.47 -13.31 1.02
C ILE A 14 7.15 -13.89 2.26
N ASP A 15 7.88 -15.01 2.12
CA ASP A 15 8.60 -15.63 3.23
C ASP A 15 9.61 -14.64 3.85
N TRP A 16 10.37 -13.94 3.01
CA TRP A 16 11.28 -12.89 3.46
C TRP A 16 10.54 -11.76 4.19
N TRP A 17 9.37 -11.35 3.67
CA TRP A 17 8.58 -10.30 4.28
C TRP A 17 8.03 -10.69 5.65
N GLU A 18 7.66 -11.94 5.87
CA GLU A 18 7.20 -12.44 7.17
C GLU A 18 8.26 -12.27 8.26
N GLU A 19 9.55 -12.39 7.89
CA GLU A 19 10.68 -12.25 8.81
C GLU A 19 11.21 -10.81 8.93
N HIS A 20 11.21 -10.07 7.83
CA HIS A 20 11.90 -8.78 7.71
C HIS A 20 10.97 -7.60 7.43
N GLY A 21 9.68 -7.84 7.26
CA GLY A 21 8.69 -6.84 6.89
C GLY A 21 8.55 -5.72 7.91
N ARG A 22 8.34 -4.50 7.42
CA ARG A 22 8.12 -3.34 8.27
C ARG A 22 6.78 -3.44 8.98
N ASN A 23 6.77 -3.30 10.29
CA ASN A 23 5.57 -3.33 11.09
C ASN A 23 4.96 -1.92 11.19
N PHE A 24 3.87 -1.69 10.47
CA PHE A 24 3.08 -0.47 10.54
C PHE A 24 1.67 -0.75 11.09
N PRO A 25 1.10 0.14 11.94
CA PRO A 25 -0.20 -0.10 12.58
C PRO A 25 -1.34 -0.30 11.59
N TRP A 26 -1.31 0.37 10.42
CA TRP A 26 -2.31 0.19 9.35
C TRP A 26 -2.20 -1.15 8.60
N ARG A 27 -1.12 -1.93 8.82
CA ARG A 27 -0.99 -3.29 8.29
C ARG A 27 -1.59 -4.35 9.21
N ASN A 28 -1.81 -3.99 10.48
CA ASN A 28 -2.32 -4.86 11.53
C ASN A 28 -3.82 -4.64 11.81
N THR A 29 -4.51 -3.92 10.94
CA THR A 29 -5.96 -3.68 11.06
C THR A 29 -6.71 -4.34 9.91
N VAL A 30 -7.95 -4.73 10.21
CA VAL A 30 -8.95 -5.19 9.22
C VAL A 30 -10.08 -4.17 9.04
N ASP A 31 -9.86 -2.94 9.50
CA ASP A 31 -10.79 -1.82 9.36
C ASP A 31 -10.43 -1.01 8.11
N PRO A 32 -11.24 -1.04 7.05
CA PRO A 32 -10.96 -0.33 5.81
C PRO A 32 -10.93 1.19 5.98
N PHE A 33 -11.71 1.76 6.90
CA PHE A 33 -11.65 3.19 7.20
C PHE A 33 -10.27 3.60 7.72
N ARG A 34 -9.72 2.82 8.65
CA ARG A 34 -8.39 3.06 9.20
C ARG A 34 -7.29 2.95 8.15
N ILE A 35 -7.44 2.04 7.18
CA ILE A 35 -6.52 1.91 6.05
C ILE A 35 -6.64 3.14 5.13
N LEU A 36 -7.85 3.59 4.80
CA LEU A 36 -8.08 4.79 3.98
C LEU A 36 -7.46 6.05 4.61
N VAL A 37 -7.61 6.22 5.92
CA VAL A 37 -6.95 7.33 6.63
C VAL A 37 -5.43 7.21 6.54
N ALA A 38 -4.86 6.01 6.70
CA ALA A 38 -3.43 5.80 6.50
C ALA A 38 -2.98 6.18 5.09
N GLU A 39 -3.75 5.81 4.05
CA GLU A 39 -3.46 6.17 2.66
C GLU A 39 -3.46 7.70 2.45
N LEU A 40 -4.40 8.44 3.07
CA LEU A 40 -4.39 9.90 3.05
C LEU A 40 -3.15 10.48 3.74
N LEU A 41 -2.74 9.92 4.88
CA LEU A 41 -1.56 10.35 5.61
C LEU A 41 -0.25 10.02 4.87
N LEU A 42 -0.21 8.92 4.12
CA LEU A 42 0.97 8.46 3.36
C LEU A 42 1.24 9.29 2.10
N GLN A 43 0.24 10.00 1.56
CA GLN A 43 0.42 10.86 0.38
C GLN A 43 1.58 11.84 0.60
N ARG A 44 2.66 11.71 -0.19
CA ARG A 44 3.88 12.54 -0.11
C ARG A 44 4.55 12.57 1.27
N SER A 45 4.32 11.57 2.13
CA SER A 45 4.94 11.46 3.45
C SER A 45 5.71 10.16 3.59
N ARG A 46 6.77 10.19 4.41
CA ARG A 46 7.53 8.99 4.74
C ARG A 46 6.73 8.15 5.74
N SER A 47 6.62 6.84 5.50
CA SER A 47 5.87 5.90 6.36
C SER A 47 6.30 5.94 7.84
N GLY A 48 7.59 6.13 8.11
CA GLY A 48 8.09 6.29 9.48
C GLY A 48 7.50 7.50 10.21
N SER A 49 7.36 8.65 9.51
CA SER A 49 6.73 9.85 10.10
C SER A 49 5.21 9.68 10.25
N VAL A 50 4.57 8.93 9.33
CA VAL A 50 3.13 8.67 9.40
C VAL A 50 2.77 7.79 10.61
N ARG A 51 3.68 6.88 11.02
CA ARG A 51 3.40 5.92 12.10
C ARG A 51 2.96 6.60 13.40
N SER A 52 3.71 7.57 13.90
CA SER A 52 3.40 8.28 15.15
C SER A 52 2.11 9.09 15.04
N VAL A 53 1.95 9.80 13.93
CA VAL A 53 0.75 10.61 13.66
C VAL A 53 -0.51 9.73 13.56
N TYR A 54 -0.43 8.58 12.90
CA TYR A 54 -1.53 7.63 12.79
C TYR A 54 -1.96 7.09 14.16
N ILE A 55 -1.00 6.71 15.00
CA ILE A 55 -1.27 6.22 16.35
C ILE A 55 -1.98 7.32 17.16
N GLU A 56 -1.40 8.52 17.22
CA GLU A 56 -1.96 9.65 17.97
C GLU A 56 -3.35 10.04 17.48
N LEU A 57 -3.57 10.02 16.14
CA LEU A 57 -4.87 10.35 15.56
C LEU A 57 -5.97 9.38 16.07
N PHE A 58 -5.70 8.07 16.03
CA PHE A 58 -6.68 7.06 16.45
C PHE A 58 -6.74 6.80 17.96
N GLU A 59 -5.78 7.27 18.73
CA GLU A 59 -5.89 7.37 20.19
C GLU A 59 -6.85 8.49 20.61
N ARG A 60 -6.82 9.63 19.89
CA ARG A 60 -7.70 10.77 20.17
C ARG A 60 -9.11 10.59 19.59
N TRP A 61 -9.21 10.03 18.40
CA TRP A 61 -10.46 9.86 17.65
C TRP A 61 -10.54 8.44 17.09
N PRO A 62 -10.96 7.46 17.90
CA PRO A 62 -10.92 6.04 17.53
C PRO A 62 -11.91 5.63 16.44
N THR A 63 -12.98 6.40 16.22
CA THR A 63 -14.05 6.08 15.27
C THR A 63 -14.24 7.16 14.20
N PRO A 64 -14.89 6.85 13.05
CA PRO A 64 -15.30 7.86 12.08
C PRO A 64 -16.17 8.95 12.69
N THR A 65 -17.12 8.60 13.56
CA THR A 65 -17.99 9.54 14.26
C THR A 65 -17.19 10.54 15.09
N ASP A 66 -16.15 10.09 15.81
CA ASP A 66 -15.28 10.97 16.60
C ASP A 66 -14.53 11.96 15.71
N LEU A 67 -13.99 11.49 14.57
CA LEU A 67 -13.30 12.35 13.59
C LEU A 67 -14.25 13.34 12.90
N LYS A 68 -15.49 12.95 12.62
CA LYS A 68 -16.53 13.80 12.02
C LYS A 68 -16.83 15.00 12.90
N VAL A 69 -16.93 14.83 14.21
CA VAL A 69 -17.26 15.90 15.16
C VAL A 69 -16.04 16.63 15.70
N ALA A 70 -14.85 16.11 15.50
CA ALA A 70 -13.60 16.72 15.97
C ALA A 70 -13.40 18.12 15.40
N ASP A 71 -12.78 19.01 16.17
CA ASP A 71 -12.34 20.31 15.67
C ASP A 71 -11.22 20.13 14.63
N THR A 72 -11.36 20.80 13.49
CA THR A 72 -10.39 20.68 12.38
C THR A 72 -9.00 21.17 12.78
N GLY A 73 -8.90 22.22 13.64
CA GLY A 73 -7.63 22.72 14.15
C GLY A 73 -6.92 21.69 15.04
N SER A 74 -7.68 20.91 15.81
CA SER A 74 -7.15 19.83 16.64
C SER A 74 -6.61 18.68 15.79
N ILE A 75 -7.30 18.29 14.71
CA ILE A 75 -6.80 17.30 13.75
C ILE A 75 -5.53 17.83 13.07
N LEU A 76 -5.56 19.12 12.64
CA LEU A 76 -4.40 19.75 12.00
C LEU A 76 -3.17 19.74 12.91
N ALA A 77 -3.32 20.00 14.21
CA ALA A 77 -2.21 19.97 15.16
C ALA A 77 -1.55 18.59 15.26
N VAL A 78 -2.34 17.52 15.16
CA VAL A 78 -1.81 16.13 15.17
C VAL A 78 -1.05 15.82 13.88
N ILE A 79 -1.57 16.24 12.73
CA ILE A 79 -0.97 15.90 11.43
C ILE A 79 0.10 16.91 10.95
N GLU A 80 0.32 18.02 11.70
CA GLU A 80 1.28 19.07 11.36
C GLU A 80 2.67 18.54 10.98
N PRO A 81 3.25 17.52 11.66
CA PRO A 81 4.57 16.98 11.31
C PRO A 81 4.67 16.41 9.90
N LEU A 82 3.54 16.10 9.26
CA LEU A 82 3.50 15.57 7.89
C LEU A 82 3.38 16.69 6.84
N GLY A 83 3.12 17.94 7.24
CA GLY A 83 2.77 19.03 6.33
C GLY A 83 1.41 18.82 5.65
N LEU A 84 1.10 19.62 4.60
CA LEU A 84 -0.14 19.54 3.81
C LEU A 84 -1.40 19.72 4.67
N GLN A 85 -1.64 20.93 5.13
CA GLN A 85 -2.76 21.33 5.99
C GLN A 85 -4.14 20.85 5.49
N GLN A 86 -4.33 20.77 4.17
CA GLN A 86 -5.58 20.30 3.56
C GLN A 86 -5.94 18.84 3.93
N ARG A 87 -5.00 18.05 4.49
CA ARG A 87 -5.31 16.68 4.92
C ARG A 87 -6.30 16.64 6.09
N ALA A 88 -6.26 17.62 7.00
CA ALA A 88 -7.20 17.67 8.12
C ALA A 88 -8.65 17.73 7.63
N SER A 89 -8.93 18.61 6.66
CA SER A 89 -10.26 18.71 6.04
C SER A 89 -10.65 17.40 5.33
N ARG A 90 -9.72 16.81 4.55
CA ARG A 90 -9.97 15.55 3.82
C ARG A 90 -10.26 14.38 4.76
N ILE A 91 -9.54 14.26 5.88
CA ILE A 91 -9.80 13.21 6.87
C ILE A 91 -11.20 13.40 7.47
N LYS A 92 -11.58 14.64 7.77
CA LYS A 92 -12.90 14.95 8.32
C LYS A 92 -14.03 14.71 7.31
N GLU A 93 -13.83 15.11 6.05
CA GLU A 93 -14.77 14.84 4.95
C GLU A 93 -14.94 13.34 4.72
N LEU A 94 -13.84 12.58 4.71
CA LEU A 94 -13.87 11.11 4.62
C LEU A 94 -14.62 10.50 5.80
N ALA A 95 -14.34 10.98 7.03
CA ALA A 95 -15.00 10.47 8.24
C ALA A 95 -16.51 10.74 8.22
N SER A 96 -16.91 11.94 7.76
CA SER A 96 -18.33 12.27 7.61
C SER A 96 -19.02 11.37 6.58
N ALA A 97 -18.43 11.24 5.39
CA ALA A 97 -19.00 10.41 4.34
C ALA A 97 -19.05 8.93 4.75
N TRP A 98 -18.05 8.44 5.48
CA TRP A 98 -18.03 7.06 5.98
C TRP A 98 -19.10 6.80 7.04
N ASP A 99 -19.28 7.74 7.98
CA ASP A 99 -20.26 7.64 9.07
C ASP A 99 -21.71 7.70 8.56
N ASP A 100 -21.93 8.36 7.41
CA ASP A 100 -23.23 8.49 6.77
C ASP A 100 -23.59 7.30 5.86
N LEU A 101 -22.71 6.27 5.72
CA LEU A 101 -22.97 5.09 4.91
C LEU A 101 -23.88 4.08 5.63
N ASP A 102 -24.88 3.56 4.94
CA ASP A 102 -25.66 2.41 5.42
C ASP A 102 -24.82 1.13 5.47
N GLN A 103 -23.91 0.97 4.51
CA GLN A 103 -22.99 -0.17 4.41
C GLN A 103 -21.61 0.29 3.92
N ALA A 104 -20.55 -0.18 4.57
CA ALA A 104 -19.18 0.09 4.14
C ALA A 104 -18.91 -0.53 2.76
N PRO A 105 -18.23 0.20 1.85
CA PRO A 105 -17.80 -0.34 0.56
C PRO A 105 -16.87 -1.54 0.74
N THR A 106 -17.04 -2.55 -0.12
CA THR A 106 -16.23 -3.78 -0.13
C THR A 106 -15.47 -3.99 -1.44
N ASP A 107 -15.44 -2.99 -2.32
CA ASP A 107 -14.74 -3.04 -3.59
C ASP A 107 -14.09 -1.69 -3.95
N VAL A 108 -13.27 -1.71 -5.00
CA VAL A 108 -12.54 -0.53 -5.48
C VAL A 108 -13.47 0.57 -5.94
N ALA A 109 -14.58 0.22 -6.62
CA ALA A 109 -15.49 1.18 -7.21
C ALA A 109 -16.24 1.97 -6.12
N GLY A 110 -16.72 1.28 -5.09
CA GLY A 110 -17.36 1.89 -3.93
C GLY A 110 -16.41 2.77 -3.13
N LEU A 111 -15.17 2.31 -2.92
CA LEU A 111 -14.15 3.11 -2.21
C LEU A 111 -13.81 4.41 -2.97
N GLN A 112 -13.83 4.40 -4.29
CA GLN A 112 -13.56 5.59 -5.11
C GLN A 112 -14.67 6.67 -5.05
N GLN A 113 -15.85 6.35 -4.54
CA GLN A 113 -16.91 7.33 -4.33
C GLN A 113 -16.66 8.19 -3.07
N LEU A 114 -15.73 7.78 -2.21
CA LEU A 114 -15.44 8.48 -0.96
C LEU A 114 -14.56 9.73 -1.20
N PRO A 115 -14.79 10.82 -0.44
CA PRO A 115 -14.02 12.05 -0.57
C PRO A 115 -12.52 11.84 -0.40
N GLY A 116 -11.73 12.35 -1.34
CA GLY A 116 -10.26 12.30 -1.29
C GLY A 116 -9.64 10.95 -1.64
N ILE A 117 -10.46 9.94 -1.97
CA ILE A 117 -10.00 8.58 -2.31
C ILE A 117 -9.89 8.45 -3.83
N GLY A 118 -8.65 8.48 -4.32
CA GLY A 118 -8.35 8.23 -5.72
C GLY A 118 -8.18 6.75 -6.05
N PRO A 119 -7.97 6.42 -7.34
CA PRO A 119 -7.78 5.03 -7.80
C PRO A 119 -6.69 4.28 -7.04
N TYR A 120 -5.57 4.93 -6.75
CA TYR A 120 -4.47 4.32 -6.02
C TYR A 120 -4.89 3.91 -4.58
N SER A 121 -5.42 4.85 -3.80
CA SER A 121 -5.81 4.58 -2.40
C SER A 121 -6.94 3.55 -2.30
N ALA A 122 -7.88 3.55 -3.25
CA ALA A 122 -8.94 2.54 -3.33
C ALA A 122 -8.36 1.15 -3.61
N LYS A 123 -7.47 1.00 -4.60
CA LYS A 123 -6.79 -0.26 -4.90
C LYS A 123 -5.91 -0.72 -3.72
N ALA A 124 -5.19 0.21 -3.05
CA ALA A 124 -4.35 -0.10 -1.89
C ALA A 124 -5.18 -0.65 -0.72
N THR A 125 -6.31 -0.01 -0.43
CA THR A 125 -7.24 -0.47 0.61
C THR A 125 -7.84 -1.82 0.26
N ALA A 126 -8.34 -2.00 -0.97
CA ALA A 126 -8.90 -3.28 -1.41
C ALA A 126 -7.87 -4.42 -1.37
N ALA A 127 -6.62 -4.16 -1.73
CA ALA A 127 -5.53 -5.13 -1.62
C ALA A 127 -5.20 -5.45 -0.15
N ALA A 128 -5.12 -4.44 0.73
CA ALA A 128 -4.88 -4.63 2.15
C ALA A 128 -6.00 -5.43 2.85
N MET A 129 -7.23 -5.29 2.37
CA MET A 129 -8.39 -6.06 2.82
C MET A 129 -8.53 -7.42 2.14
N SER A 130 -7.65 -7.77 1.22
CA SER A 130 -7.74 -8.99 0.38
C SER A 130 -9.01 -9.07 -0.48
N TRP A 131 -9.61 -7.94 -0.86
CA TRP A 131 -10.77 -7.87 -1.73
C TRP A 131 -10.41 -7.88 -3.21
N SER A 132 -9.16 -7.57 -3.55
CA SER A 132 -8.68 -7.49 -4.92
C SER A 132 -7.30 -8.11 -5.07
N ALA A 133 -7.13 -8.89 -6.13
CA ALA A 133 -5.84 -9.42 -6.57
C ALA A 133 -5.03 -8.39 -7.40
N GLN A 134 -5.54 -7.18 -7.58
CA GLN A 134 -4.91 -6.11 -8.36
C GLN A 134 -4.52 -4.95 -7.43
N PRO A 135 -3.39 -5.05 -6.72
CA PRO A 135 -2.91 -3.96 -5.89
C PRO A 135 -2.49 -2.77 -6.75
N PRO A 136 -2.39 -1.57 -6.15
CA PRO A 136 -1.93 -0.40 -6.86
C PRO A 136 -0.46 -0.56 -7.24
N VAL A 137 -0.09 0.01 -8.37
CA VAL A 137 1.31 0.16 -8.75
C VAL A 137 1.71 1.62 -8.59
N ASP A 138 2.79 1.85 -7.86
CA ASP A 138 3.47 3.13 -7.76
C ASP A 138 4.88 3.04 -8.37
N SER A 139 5.59 4.15 -8.39
CA SER A 139 6.96 4.19 -8.92
C SER A 139 7.93 3.25 -8.18
N VAL A 140 7.60 2.90 -6.95
CA VAL A 140 8.44 2.08 -6.08
C VAL A 140 8.22 0.59 -6.40
N SER A 141 6.97 0.14 -6.40
CA SER A 141 6.60 -1.23 -6.77
C SER A 141 6.82 -1.51 -8.26
N SER A 142 6.51 -0.55 -9.14
CA SER A 142 6.78 -0.64 -10.59
C SER A 142 8.26 -0.94 -10.87
N ARG A 143 9.19 -0.27 -10.17
CA ARG A 143 10.62 -0.54 -10.30
C ARG A 143 10.98 -1.99 -9.99
N VAL A 144 10.45 -2.56 -8.90
CA VAL A 144 10.72 -3.95 -8.52
C VAL A 144 10.17 -4.90 -9.58
N MET A 145 8.91 -4.71 -9.98
CA MET A 145 8.24 -5.57 -10.95
C MET A 145 8.94 -5.52 -12.33
N LYS A 146 9.31 -4.32 -12.81
CA LYS A 146 10.05 -4.17 -14.07
C LYS A 146 11.42 -4.83 -14.03
N ARG A 147 12.14 -4.71 -12.93
CA ARG A 147 13.42 -5.39 -12.77
C ARG A 147 13.28 -6.91 -12.69
N LEU A 148 12.24 -7.38 -12.01
CA LEU A 148 11.95 -8.81 -11.92
C LEU A 148 11.62 -9.41 -13.29
N LEU A 149 10.77 -8.74 -14.06
CA LEU A 149 10.28 -9.22 -15.37
C LEU A 149 11.26 -8.97 -16.51
N GLY A 150 12.13 -7.95 -16.40
CA GLY A 150 13.02 -7.55 -17.51
C GLY A 150 12.24 -7.18 -18.76
N GLY A 151 12.67 -7.65 -19.93
CA GLY A 151 12.03 -7.39 -21.22
C GLY A 151 10.55 -7.81 -21.30
N LEU A 152 10.07 -8.67 -20.42
CA LEU A 152 8.63 -9.01 -20.34
C LEU A 152 7.78 -7.86 -19.80
N SER A 153 8.39 -6.81 -19.30
CA SER A 153 7.69 -5.59 -18.84
C SER A 153 7.61 -4.49 -19.91
N ASP A 154 8.27 -4.68 -21.06
CA ASP A 154 8.35 -3.64 -22.10
C ASP A 154 6.97 -3.34 -22.68
N GLY A 155 6.66 -2.06 -22.77
CA GLY A 155 5.37 -1.56 -23.28
C GLY A 155 4.16 -1.73 -22.35
N LYS A 156 4.33 -2.38 -21.19
CA LYS A 156 3.23 -2.57 -20.23
C LYS A 156 2.96 -1.30 -19.42
N ASP A 157 1.68 -0.97 -19.29
CA ASP A 157 1.23 0.00 -18.30
C ASP A 157 1.25 -0.59 -16.87
N ASP A 158 0.89 0.21 -15.87
CA ASP A 158 0.95 -0.20 -14.47
C ASP A 158 -0.07 -1.32 -14.13
N ASP A 159 -1.25 -1.32 -14.75
CA ASP A 159 -2.26 -2.36 -14.53
C ASP A 159 -1.83 -3.69 -15.18
N GLU A 160 -1.31 -3.66 -16.41
CA GLU A 160 -0.76 -4.83 -17.10
C GLU A 160 0.46 -5.41 -16.36
N LEU A 161 1.29 -4.52 -15.80
CA LEU A 161 2.44 -4.91 -14.98
C LEU A 161 1.99 -5.63 -13.70
N ALA A 162 0.99 -5.08 -13.00
CA ALA A 162 0.41 -5.71 -11.83
C ALA A 162 -0.16 -7.09 -12.18
N ILE A 163 -0.99 -7.19 -13.22
CA ILE A 163 -1.56 -8.46 -13.68
C ILE A 163 -0.46 -9.49 -13.97
N SER A 164 0.61 -9.06 -14.67
CA SER A 164 1.72 -9.95 -15.02
C SER A 164 2.45 -10.55 -13.81
N VAL A 165 2.49 -9.84 -12.69
CA VAL A 165 3.13 -10.32 -11.45
C VAL A 165 2.11 -11.05 -10.55
N TYR A 166 0.99 -10.40 -10.24
CA TYR A 166 0.07 -10.91 -9.23
C TYR A 166 -0.75 -12.12 -9.67
N SER A 167 -0.88 -12.37 -10.98
CA SER A 167 -1.44 -13.64 -11.50
C SER A 167 -0.62 -14.88 -11.12
N HIS A 168 0.64 -14.69 -10.70
CA HIS A 168 1.52 -15.77 -10.23
C HIS A 168 1.67 -15.79 -8.70
N ALA A 169 0.98 -14.90 -7.98
CA ALA A 169 1.00 -14.88 -6.52
C ALA A 169 0.42 -16.20 -5.95
N PRO A 170 0.91 -16.68 -4.80
CA PRO A 170 0.23 -17.74 -4.06
C PRO A 170 -1.22 -17.33 -3.75
N GLU A 171 -2.13 -18.29 -3.87
CA GLU A 171 -3.56 -18.05 -3.66
C GLU A 171 -3.83 -17.43 -2.28
N GLY A 172 -4.66 -16.39 -2.25
CA GLY A 172 -5.01 -15.67 -1.01
C GLY A 172 -3.91 -14.81 -0.40
N ARG A 173 -2.68 -14.77 -1.00
CA ARG A 173 -1.53 -14.05 -0.43
C ARG A 173 -1.23 -12.72 -1.15
N TRP A 174 -2.19 -12.14 -1.85
CA TRP A 174 -1.99 -10.90 -2.63
C TRP A 174 -1.61 -9.71 -1.75
N ARG A 175 -2.24 -9.58 -0.58
CA ARG A 175 -1.92 -8.56 0.43
C ARG A 175 -0.47 -8.64 0.88
N ASP A 176 -0.04 -9.84 1.24
CA ASP A 176 1.29 -10.10 1.77
C ASP A 176 2.35 -9.85 0.69
N LEU A 177 2.08 -10.29 -0.54
CA LEU A 177 2.94 -10.00 -1.69
C LEU A 177 3.06 -8.50 -1.97
N ASN A 178 1.96 -7.74 -1.88
CA ASN A 178 2.00 -6.29 -2.05
C ASN A 178 2.95 -5.65 -1.03
N TRP A 179 2.82 -6.02 0.23
CA TRP A 179 3.70 -5.50 1.27
C TRP A 179 5.15 -5.97 1.13
N ALA A 180 5.35 -7.22 0.69
CA ALA A 180 6.68 -7.74 0.39
C ALA A 180 7.37 -6.93 -0.72
N ILE A 181 6.69 -6.66 -1.82
CA ILE A 181 7.23 -5.85 -2.93
C ILE A 181 7.58 -4.44 -2.44
N LEU A 182 6.72 -3.79 -1.67
CA LEU A 182 6.97 -2.45 -1.12
C LEU A 182 8.16 -2.43 -0.15
N ASP A 183 8.35 -3.50 0.64
CA ASP A 183 9.44 -3.58 1.61
C ASP A 183 10.76 -3.96 0.94
N ILE A 184 10.76 -4.87 -0.01
CA ILE A 184 11.90 -5.16 -0.88
C ILE A 184 12.34 -3.88 -1.63
N ALA A 185 11.40 -3.10 -2.15
CA ALA A 185 11.69 -1.85 -2.83
C ALA A 185 12.34 -0.80 -1.93
N ALA A 186 11.96 -0.77 -0.66
CA ALA A 186 12.47 0.18 0.32
C ALA A 186 13.82 -0.24 0.92
N ALA A 187 14.02 -1.54 1.15
CA ALA A 187 15.17 -2.06 1.89
C ALA A 187 16.28 -2.62 0.99
N VAL A 188 15.94 -3.19 -0.16
CA VAL A 188 16.85 -4.00 -0.97
C VAL A 188 16.94 -3.48 -2.41
N CYS A 189 15.83 -3.42 -3.13
CA CYS A 189 15.78 -3.03 -4.54
C CYS A 189 15.79 -1.50 -4.70
N MET A 190 16.85 -0.84 -4.24
CA MET A 190 16.97 0.63 -4.26
C MET A 190 17.12 1.18 -5.69
N PRO A 191 16.76 2.48 -5.92
CA PRO A 191 16.74 3.05 -7.27
C PRO A 191 18.09 3.01 -8.00
N LYS A 192 19.16 3.48 -7.35
CA LYS A 192 20.49 3.63 -7.98
C LYS A 192 21.32 2.35 -7.88
N ILE A 193 21.48 1.82 -6.67
CA ILE A 193 22.35 0.67 -6.39
C ILE A 193 21.52 -0.34 -5.59
N PRO A 194 20.89 -1.31 -6.24
CA PRO A 194 20.16 -2.37 -5.54
C PRO A 194 21.14 -3.34 -4.87
N ARG A 195 20.76 -3.88 -3.71
CA ARG A 195 21.52 -4.91 -3.00
C ARG A 195 21.05 -6.29 -3.45
N CYS A 196 21.42 -6.69 -4.68
CA CYS A 196 20.93 -7.93 -5.28
C CYS A 196 21.39 -9.18 -4.52
N ASP A 197 22.54 -9.14 -3.86
CA ASP A 197 23.06 -10.26 -3.05
C ASP A 197 22.19 -10.53 -1.81
N ASP A 198 21.50 -9.49 -1.29
CA ASP A 198 20.57 -9.61 -0.15
C ASP A 198 19.11 -9.79 -0.59
N CYS A 199 18.86 -9.90 -1.90
CA CYS A 199 17.49 -9.87 -2.43
C CYS A 199 16.85 -11.27 -2.47
N PRO A 200 15.69 -11.49 -1.83
CA PRO A 200 15.05 -12.81 -1.78
C PRO A 200 14.59 -13.33 -3.15
N ILE A 201 14.46 -12.43 -4.13
CA ILE A 201 14.00 -12.77 -5.49
C ILE A 201 15.12 -12.68 -6.53
N SER A 202 16.40 -12.57 -6.10
CA SER A 202 17.52 -12.34 -7.02
C SER A 202 17.75 -13.50 -7.98
N ALA A 203 17.54 -14.74 -7.55
CA ALA A 203 17.76 -15.92 -8.36
C ALA A 203 16.90 -15.97 -9.65
N ASP A 204 15.69 -15.42 -9.59
CA ASP A 204 14.73 -15.39 -10.70
C ASP A 204 14.53 -13.99 -11.29
N CYS A 205 15.28 -13.00 -10.80
CA CYS A 205 15.17 -11.60 -11.22
C CYS A 205 15.97 -11.35 -12.50
N ALA A 206 15.30 -10.87 -13.55
CA ALA A 206 15.98 -10.56 -14.83
C ALA A 206 17.02 -9.45 -14.72
N TRP A 207 16.91 -8.54 -13.76
CA TRP A 207 17.91 -7.52 -13.50
C TRP A 207 19.20 -8.09 -12.88
N SER A 208 19.07 -9.07 -12.01
CA SER A 208 20.18 -9.74 -11.34
C SER A 208 20.87 -10.76 -12.25
N ASN A 209 20.12 -11.34 -13.20
CA ASN A 209 20.57 -12.36 -14.15
C ASN A 209 20.20 -11.91 -15.58
N PRO A 210 20.93 -10.95 -16.16
CA PRO A 210 20.63 -10.38 -17.47
C PRO A 210 20.84 -11.35 -18.64
#